data_09e153478bc67df2aada6614e1621d60
#
_entry.id   09e153478bc67df2aada6614e1621d60
#
_cell.length_a   1.000
_cell.length_b   1.000
_cell.length_c   1.000
_cell.angle_alpha   90.00
_cell.angle_beta   90.00
_cell.angle_gamma   90.00
#
_symmetry.space_group_name_H-M   'P 1'
#
loop_
_entity.id
_entity.type
_entity.pdbx_description
1 polymer ?
#
loop_
_entity_poly.entity_id
_entity_poly.type
_entity_poly.pdbx_seq_one_letter_code
_entity_poly.pdbx_strand_id
1 'polypeptide(L)'
;MRKLIAAINMTLDGFCDHTAMNADDEIHQHYNELLSNADTLIYGRTTYQLMESYWPSVVKNPTGNKPMDEFAVLIDNISKIVFSRTLKNVDWKNTILKKEVIKEEILQLKQSRSQSPVDYGVSKNILVGSPSLIVALTQLDLIDEYQLSVQPTILGSGLPLFKNVKDRVNLKLLKTKTFGCGAVMFYHEPTKK
;
A
#
# COMPACT_ATOMS: atom_id res chain seq x y z
N MET A 1 19.02 -1.04 3.26
CA MET A 1 17.96 -0.12 3.74
C MET A 1 16.66 -0.57 3.10
N ARG A 2 15.57 -0.63 3.87
CA ARG A 2 14.24 -1.04 3.42
C ARG A 2 13.68 0.01 2.46
N LYS A 3 13.06 -0.43 1.35
CA LYS A 3 12.34 0.50 0.47
C LYS A 3 10.97 0.82 1.07
N LEU A 4 10.57 2.08 0.96
CA LEU A 4 9.18 2.52 1.16
C LEU A 4 8.50 2.59 -0.21
N ILE A 5 7.55 1.69 -0.42
CA ILE A 5 6.85 1.51 -1.70
C ILE A 5 5.42 2.00 -1.56
N ALA A 6 5.04 2.96 -2.39
CA ALA A 6 3.64 3.35 -2.56
C ALA A 6 2.97 2.36 -3.52
N ALA A 7 2.01 1.58 -3.02
CA ALA A 7 1.28 0.58 -3.80
C ALA A 7 -0.22 0.83 -3.70
N ILE A 8 -0.87 1.18 -4.81
CA ILE A 8 -2.29 1.55 -4.80
C ILE A 8 -2.93 1.32 -6.18
N ASN A 9 -4.24 1.04 -6.15
CA ASN A 9 -5.07 0.99 -7.33
C ASN A 9 -5.70 2.36 -7.59
N MET A 10 -5.78 2.75 -8.84
CA MET A 10 -6.48 3.96 -9.27
C MET A 10 -7.15 3.74 -10.63
N THR A 11 -8.14 4.55 -10.94
CA THR A 11 -8.77 4.59 -12.26
C THR A 11 -7.86 5.26 -13.29
N LEU A 12 -8.19 5.13 -14.58
CA LEU A 12 -7.43 5.73 -15.68
C LEU A 12 -7.35 7.26 -15.54
N ASP A 13 -8.37 7.88 -14.99
CA ASP A 13 -8.45 9.33 -14.70
C ASP A 13 -7.94 9.72 -13.30
N GLY A 14 -7.26 8.79 -12.59
CA GLY A 14 -6.45 9.05 -11.41
C GLY A 14 -7.18 9.09 -10.07
N PHE A 15 -8.40 8.53 -9.97
CA PHE A 15 -9.14 8.45 -8.72
C PHE A 15 -8.89 7.13 -7.99
N CYS A 16 -8.83 7.20 -6.66
CA CYS A 16 -8.68 6.03 -5.78
C CYS A 16 -10.06 5.60 -5.28
N ASP A 17 -10.59 4.55 -5.87
CA ASP A 17 -11.84 3.91 -5.46
C ASP A 17 -11.66 2.39 -5.48
N HIS A 18 -11.86 1.76 -4.32
CA HIS A 18 -11.71 0.31 -4.20
C HIS A 18 -12.82 -0.47 -4.92
N THR A 19 -13.97 0.16 -5.18
CA THR A 19 -15.09 -0.45 -5.91
C THR A 19 -14.91 -0.42 -7.43
N ALA A 20 -14.01 0.46 -7.92
CA ALA A 20 -13.68 0.57 -9.35
C ALA A 20 -12.61 -0.46 -9.80
N MET A 21 -12.14 -1.30 -8.88
CA MET A 21 -11.13 -2.31 -9.18
C MET A 21 -11.79 -3.58 -9.75
N ASN A 22 -11.39 -3.96 -10.96
CA ASN A 22 -11.71 -5.27 -11.53
C ASN A 22 -10.56 -6.24 -11.23
N ALA A 23 -10.54 -6.77 -9.99
CA ALA A 23 -9.47 -7.66 -9.56
C ALA A 23 -9.74 -9.08 -10.04
N ASP A 24 -8.82 -9.61 -10.84
CA ASP A 24 -8.72 -11.03 -11.18
C ASP A 24 -7.72 -11.75 -10.26
N ASP A 25 -7.59 -13.05 -10.42
CA ASP A 25 -6.65 -13.87 -9.65
C ASP A 25 -5.20 -13.43 -9.88
N GLU A 26 -4.85 -12.91 -11.07
CA GLU A 26 -3.52 -12.45 -11.39
C GLU A 26 -3.13 -11.20 -10.60
N ILE A 27 -4.07 -10.25 -10.42
CA ILE A 27 -3.87 -9.09 -9.55
C ILE A 27 -3.72 -9.53 -8.08
N HIS A 28 -4.56 -10.43 -7.58
CA HIS A 28 -4.44 -10.94 -6.22
C HIS A 28 -3.08 -11.62 -6.01
N GLN A 29 -2.65 -12.46 -6.94
CA GLN A 29 -1.35 -13.11 -6.88
C GLN A 29 -0.20 -12.09 -6.84
N HIS A 30 -0.30 -11.01 -7.64
CA HIS A 30 0.69 -9.93 -7.62
C HIS A 30 0.78 -9.24 -6.24
N TYR A 31 -0.37 -8.96 -5.62
CA TYR A 31 -0.37 -8.37 -4.27
C TYR A 31 0.11 -9.34 -3.20
N ASN A 32 -0.12 -10.65 -3.35
CA ASN A 32 0.45 -11.67 -2.47
C ASN A 32 1.99 -11.67 -2.54
N GLU A 33 2.56 -11.59 -3.75
CA GLU A 33 4.02 -11.47 -3.94
C GLU A 33 4.56 -10.17 -3.32
N LEU A 34 3.84 -9.05 -3.49
CA LEU A 34 4.23 -7.77 -2.92
C LEU A 34 4.23 -7.80 -1.39
N LEU A 35 3.18 -8.35 -0.77
CA LEU A 35 3.06 -8.52 0.68
C LEU A 35 4.11 -9.49 1.24
N SER A 36 4.39 -10.59 0.55
CA SER A 36 5.42 -11.56 0.95
C SER A 36 6.82 -10.96 0.98
N ASN A 37 7.07 -9.91 0.18
CA ASN A 37 8.31 -9.15 0.14
C ASN A 37 8.30 -7.90 1.05
N ALA A 38 7.26 -7.75 1.88
CA ALA A 38 7.12 -6.67 2.85
C ALA A 38 6.97 -7.23 4.27
N ASP A 39 7.24 -6.40 5.27
CA ASP A 39 7.02 -6.73 6.68
C ASP A 39 6.22 -5.66 7.42
N THR A 40 5.97 -4.53 6.79
CA THR A 40 5.26 -3.41 7.39
C THR A 40 4.32 -2.77 6.37
N LEU A 41 3.07 -2.56 6.79
CA LEU A 41 2.08 -1.76 6.08
C LEU A 41 1.86 -0.44 6.79
N ILE A 42 1.75 0.65 6.03
CA ILE A 42 1.40 1.97 6.54
C ILE A 42 0.03 2.37 6.01
N TYR A 43 -0.90 2.65 6.91
CA TYR A 43 -2.27 3.04 6.61
C TYR A 43 -2.66 4.38 7.22
N GLY A 44 -3.48 5.14 6.52
CA GLY A 44 -4.33 6.16 7.10
C GLY A 44 -5.63 5.55 7.62
N ARG A 45 -6.37 6.32 8.43
CA ARG A 45 -7.61 5.86 9.08
C ARG A 45 -8.59 5.16 8.13
N THR A 46 -8.96 5.82 7.03
CA THR A 46 -9.99 5.32 6.11
C THR A 46 -9.60 3.99 5.48
N THR A 47 -8.37 3.89 5.00
CA THR A 47 -7.86 2.62 4.42
C THR A 47 -7.78 1.54 5.49
N TYR A 48 -7.29 1.87 6.69
CA TYR A 48 -7.25 0.92 7.80
C TYR A 48 -8.63 0.35 8.11
N GLN A 49 -9.62 1.22 8.32
CA GLN A 49 -10.99 0.80 8.63
C GLN A 49 -11.63 -0.04 7.51
N LEU A 50 -11.37 0.32 6.25
CA LEU A 50 -11.81 -0.46 5.10
C LEU A 50 -11.22 -1.88 5.12
N MET A 51 -9.93 -2.00 5.32
CA MET A 51 -9.23 -3.28 5.31
C MET A 51 -9.58 -4.14 6.53
N GLU A 52 -9.66 -3.52 7.70
CA GLU A 52 -10.04 -4.17 8.96
C GLU A 52 -11.45 -4.73 8.94
N SER A 53 -12.39 -4.03 8.32
CA SER A 53 -13.80 -4.46 8.27
C SER A 53 -14.02 -5.73 7.46
N TYR A 54 -13.11 -6.11 6.58
CA TYR A 54 -13.28 -7.22 5.65
C TYR A 54 -12.29 -8.37 5.89
N TRP A 55 -10.98 -8.10 5.85
CA TRP A 55 -9.96 -9.15 5.77
C TRP A 55 -9.87 -10.08 6.97
N PRO A 56 -10.05 -9.62 8.23
CA PRO A 56 -10.08 -10.55 9.38
C PRO A 56 -11.23 -11.54 9.33
N SER A 57 -12.34 -11.21 8.66
CA SER A 57 -13.47 -12.11 8.48
C SER A 57 -13.17 -13.19 7.45
N VAL A 58 -12.42 -12.86 6.38
CA VAL A 58 -11.99 -13.83 5.36
C VAL A 58 -11.03 -14.87 5.96
N VAL A 59 -10.13 -14.44 6.87
CA VAL A 59 -9.25 -15.40 7.58
C VAL A 59 -10.05 -16.42 8.38
N LYS A 60 -11.15 -15.99 9.02
CA LYS A 60 -12.01 -16.86 9.83
C LYS A 60 -12.92 -17.74 8.97
N ASN A 61 -13.38 -17.21 7.84
CA ASN A 61 -14.30 -17.85 6.91
C ASN A 61 -13.77 -17.70 5.49
N PRO A 62 -12.85 -18.58 5.05
CA PRO A 62 -12.26 -18.50 3.72
C PRO A 62 -13.30 -18.53 2.60
N THR A 63 -13.02 -17.76 1.54
CA THR A 63 -13.92 -17.62 0.39
C THR A 63 -13.89 -18.81 -0.55
N GLY A 64 -12.84 -19.65 -0.48
CA GLY A 64 -12.54 -20.72 -1.43
C GLY A 64 -11.78 -20.27 -2.66
N ASN A 65 -11.58 -18.95 -2.85
CA ASN A 65 -10.65 -18.41 -3.86
C ASN A 65 -9.25 -18.36 -3.26
N LYS A 66 -8.37 -19.25 -3.71
CA LYS A 66 -7.03 -19.43 -3.12
C LYS A 66 -6.19 -18.13 -3.09
N PRO A 67 -6.02 -17.34 -4.17
CA PRO A 67 -5.27 -16.10 -4.13
C PRO A 67 -5.83 -15.07 -3.12
N MET A 68 -7.14 -14.98 -2.99
CA MET A 68 -7.81 -14.08 -2.08
C MET A 68 -7.65 -14.52 -0.62
N ASP A 69 -7.79 -15.81 -0.35
CA ASP A 69 -7.63 -16.38 0.99
C ASP A 69 -6.16 -16.25 1.46
N GLU A 70 -5.20 -16.45 0.56
CA GLU A 70 -3.77 -16.22 0.82
C GLU A 70 -3.49 -14.75 1.15
N PHE A 71 -4.06 -13.82 0.37
CA PHE A 71 -3.95 -12.38 0.65
C PHE A 71 -4.48 -12.05 2.05
N ALA A 72 -5.64 -12.60 2.43
CA ALA A 72 -6.22 -12.39 3.75
C ALA A 72 -5.26 -12.80 4.87
N VAL A 73 -4.61 -13.96 4.75
CA VAL A 73 -3.64 -14.47 5.74
C VAL A 73 -2.40 -13.58 5.80
N LEU A 74 -1.86 -13.16 4.65
CA LEU A 74 -0.68 -12.30 4.59
C LEU A 74 -0.93 -10.94 5.24
N ILE A 75 -2.04 -10.28 4.85
CA ILE A 75 -2.36 -8.95 5.36
C ILE A 75 -2.76 -8.94 6.85
N ASP A 76 -3.34 -10.03 7.34
CA ASP A 76 -3.70 -10.20 8.75
C ASP A 76 -2.45 -10.34 9.63
N ASN A 77 -1.40 -11.00 9.14
CA ASN A 77 -0.19 -11.30 9.89
C ASN A 77 0.89 -10.21 9.84
N ILE A 78 0.96 -9.41 8.78
CA ILE A 78 1.96 -8.36 8.62
C ILE A 78 1.82 -7.26 9.68
N SER A 79 2.93 -6.61 10.08
CA SER A 79 2.88 -5.47 10.99
C SER A 79 2.24 -4.26 10.33
N LYS A 80 1.42 -3.51 11.06
CA LYS A 80 0.69 -2.35 10.56
C LYS A 80 0.99 -1.11 11.39
N ILE A 81 1.20 0.02 10.73
CA ILE A 81 1.29 1.34 11.37
C ILE A 81 0.15 2.19 10.82
N VAL A 82 -0.73 2.65 11.71
CA VAL A 82 -1.88 3.48 11.33
C VAL A 82 -1.63 4.91 11.78
N PHE A 83 -1.70 5.85 10.85
CA PHE A 83 -1.62 7.28 11.16
C PHE A 83 -3.02 7.89 11.22
N SER A 84 -3.43 8.35 12.42
CA SER A 84 -4.72 9.00 12.62
C SER A 84 -4.72 9.91 13.84
N ARG A 85 -5.25 11.12 13.66
CA ARG A 85 -5.50 12.06 14.77
C ARG A 85 -6.83 11.80 15.49
N THR A 86 -7.73 11.03 14.89
CA THR A 86 -9.11 10.85 15.34
C THR A 86 -9.44 9.46 15.88
N LEU A 87 -8.72 8.42 15.46
CA LEU A 87 -8.83 7.09 16.05
C LEU A 87 -8.30 7.12 17.48
N LYS A 88 -9.01 6.45 18.39
CA LYS A 88 -8.61 6.29 19.78
C LYS A 88 -7.87 4.97 20.01
N ASN A 89 -8.26 3.93 19.29
CA ASN A 89 -7.71 2.57 19.37
C ASN A 89 -7.71 1.91 17.98
N VAL A 90 -7.00 0.80 17.88
CA VAL A 90 -6.92 -0.09 16.72
C VAL A 90 -7.01 -1.53 17.24
N ASP A 91 -7.94 -2.31 16.69
CA ASP A 91 -8.25 -3.64 17.20
C ASP A 91 -7.68 -4.78 16.32
N TRP A 92 -7.28 -4.45 15.10
CA TRP A 92 -6.63 -5.44 14.23
C TRP A 92 -5.24 -5.79 14.76
N LYS A 93 -4.95 -7.08 14.90
CA LYS A 93 -3.67 -7.55 15.44
C LYS A 93 -2.45 -6.97 14.71
N ASN A 94 -1.32 -6.91 15.39
CA ASN A 94 -0.05 -6.40 14.87
C ASN A 94 -0.13 -4.96 14.37
N THR A 95 -1.01 -4.13 14.98
CA THR A 95 -1.23 -2.75 14.58
C THR A 95 -0.76 -1.78 15.66
N ILE A 96 -0.04 -0.73 15.24
CA ILE A 96 0.37 0.39 16.09
C ILE A 96 -0.30 1.67 15.58
N LEU A 97 -0.94 2.42 16.48
CA LEU A 97 -1.54 3.71 16.19
C LEU A 97 -0.54 4.84 16.46
N LYS A 98 -0.35 5.70 15.48
CA LYS A 98 0.42 6.96 15.59
C LYS A 98 -0.44 8.15 15.19
N LYS A 99 -0.17 9.32 15.77
CA LYS A 99 -0.97 10.53 15.52
C LYS A 99 -0.60 11.26 14.24
N GLU A 100 0.68 11.26 13.90
CA GLU A 100 1.22 12.02 12.78
C GLU A 100 2.43 11.32 12.12
N VAL A 101 2.70 11.72 10.88
CA VAL A 101 3.89 11.25 10.14
C VAL A 101 5.06 12.15 10.50
N ILE A 102 6.06 11.59 11.17
CA ILE A 102 7.32 12.26 11.50
C ILE A 102 8.41 11.72 10.58
N LYS A 103 9.08 12.60 9.85
CA LYS A 103 10.08 12.23 8.83
C LYS A 103 11.20 11.36 9.40
N GLU A 104 11.72 11.74 10.55
CA GLU A 104 12.80 11.05 11.25
C GLU A 104 12.41 9.63 11.65
N GLU A 105 11.18 9.43 12.11
CA GLU A 105 10.66 8.10 12.46
C GLU A 105 10.54 7.18 11.23
N ILE A 106 10.09 7.73 10.09
CA ILE A 106 10.03 6.96 8.84
C ILE A 106 11.44 6.60 8.35
N LEU A 107 12.40 7.52 8.46
CA LEU A 107 13.80 7.24 8.11
C LEU A 107 14.40 6.16 9.02
N GLN A 108 14.13 6.21 10.33
CA GLN A 108 14.54 5.18 11.28
C GLN A 108 13.88 3.82 10.94
N LEU A 109 12.58 3.83 10.61
CA LEU A 109 11.86 2.62 10.18
C LEU A 109 12.51 2.01 8.92
N LYS A 110 12.93 2.81 7.95
CA LYS A 110 13.64 2.34 6.75
C LYS A 110 15.02 1.76 7.06
N GLN A 111 15.69 2.21 8.12
CA GLN A 111 17.01 1.74 8.55
C GLN A 111 16.93 0.53 9.48
N SER A 112 15.80 0.33 10.17
CA SER A 112 15.63 -0.79 11.10
C SER A 112 15.69 -2.13 10.35
N ARG A 113 16.16 -3.18 11.05
CA ARG A 113 16.02 -4.55 10.55
C ARG A 113 14.54 -4.94 10.55
N SER A 114 14.17 -5.84 9.65
CA SER A 114 12.84 -6.45 9.64
C SER A 114 12.49 -6.99 11.03
N GLN A 115 11.31 -6.64 11.54
CA GLN A 115 10.78 -7.19 12.79
C GLN A 115 10.00 -8.50 12.56
N SER A 116 10.17 -9.13 11.41
CA SER A 116 9.57 -10.44 11.13
C SER A 116 10.15 -11.48 12.08
N PRO A 117 9.32 -12.33 12.73
CA PRO A 117 9.81 -13.40 13.61
C PRO A 117 10.66 -14.44 12.89
N VAL A 118 10.70 -14.42 11.55
CA VAL A 118 11.55 -15.26 10.72
C VAL A 118 12.51 -14.35 9.98
N ASP A 119 13.65 -14.07 10.60
CA ASP A 119 14.74 -13.28 10.01
C ASP A 119 15.59 -14.16 9.10
N TYR A 120 15.31 -14.14 7.81
CA TYR A 120 16.18 -14.76 6.80
C TYR A 120 17.34 -13.83 6.36
N GLY A 121 17.67 -12.79 7.13
CA GLY A 121 18.75 -11.84 6.80
C GLY A 121 18.41 -10.88 5.65
N VAL A 122 17.20 -10.94 5.09
CA VAL A 122 16.76 -10.09 3.98
C VAL A 122 15.87 -8.98 4.54
N SER A 123 16.28 -7.73 4.35
CA SER A 123 15.45 -6.57 4.70
C SER A 123 14.23 -6.53 3.80
N LYS A 124 13.02 -6.72 4.38
CA LYS A 124 11.75 -6.64 3.67
C LYS A 124 11.30 -5.18 3.50
N ASN A 125 10.44 -4.93 2.53
CA ASN A 125 9.96 -3.60 2.19
C ASN A 125 8.88 -3.09 3.17
N ILE A 126 8.64 -1.78 3.11
CA ILE A 126 7.52 -1.10 3.76
C ILE A 126 6.55 -0.69 2.68
N LEU A 127 5.26 -0.99 2.83
CA LEU A 127 4.23 -0.62 1.87
C LEU A 127 3.33 0.48 2.43
N VAL A 128 2.92 1.41 1.57
CA VAL A 128 1.88 2.40 1.88
C VAL A 128 0.82 2.39 0.78
N GLY A 129 -0.44 2.18 1.18
CA GLY A 129 -1.60 2.07 0.27
C GLY A 129 -2.69 3.11 0.48
N SER A 130 -2.45 4.15 1.29
CA SER A 130 -3.43 5.20 1.58
C SER A 130 -3.13 6.47 0.79
N PRO A 131 -4.08 7.01 -0.02
CA PRO A 131 -3.83 8.16 -0.89
C PRO A 131 -3.24 9.36 -0.16
N SER A 132 -3.83 9.77 0.97
CA SER A 132 -3.34 10.92 1.75
C SER A 132 -1.93 10.74 2.31
N LEU A 133 -1.58 9.51 2.71
CA LEU A 133 -0.23 9.20 3.20
C LEU A 133 0.78 9.13 2.06
N ILE A 134 0.40 8.60 0.90
CA ILE A 134 1.24 8.63 -0.30
C ILE A 134 1.61 10.08 -0.63
N VAL A 135 0.64 11.01 -0.64
CA VAL A 135 0.90 12.43 -0.86
C VAL A 135 1.83 13.01 0.20
N ALA A 136 1.54 12.76 1.49
CA ALA A 136 2.37 13.28 2.58
C ALA A 136 3.82 12.77 2.51
N LEU A 137 4.01 11.48 2.27
CA LEU A 137 5.33 10.86 2.16
C LEU A 137 6.06 11.28 0.87
N THR A 138 5.33 11.52 -0.22
CA THR A 138 5.88 12.13 -1.45
C THR A 138 6.44 13.52 -1.19
N GLN A 139 5.70 14.37 -0.47
CA GLN A 139 6.15 15.74 -0.12
C GLN A 139 7.36 15.76 0.82
N LEU A 140 7.58 14.68 1.58
CA LEU A 140 8.73 14.51 2.46
C LEU A 140 9.94 13.84 1.76
N ASP A 141 9.85 13.52 0.47
CA ASP A 141 10.84 12.78 -0.32
C ASP A 141 11.23 11.43 0.31
N LEU A 142 10.23 10.70 0.83
CA LEU A 142 10.46 9.45 1.57
C LEU A 142 10.13 8.19 0.75
N ILE A 143 9.35 8.31 -0.33
CA ILE A 143 8.97 7.17 -1.17
C ILE A 143 10.12 6.82 -2.11
N ASP A 144 10.50 5.55 -2.14
CA ASP A 144 11.56 5.03 -3.00
C ASP A 144 11.01 4.48 -4.33
N GLU A 145 9.76 3.99 -4.31
CA GLU A 145 9.15 3.37 -5.49
C GLU A 145 7.63 3.56 -5.47
N TYR A 146 7.04 3.85 -6.62
CA TYR A 146 5.60 3.89 -6.83
C TYR A 146 5.19 2.68 -7.69
N GLN A 147 4.27 1.88 -7.18
CA GLN A 147 3.60 0.81 -7.89
C GLN A 147 2.13 1.17 -8.02
N LEU A 148 1.77 1.73 -9.17
CA LEU A 148 0.45 2.28 -9.44
C LEU A 148 -0.30 1.34 -10.40
N SER A 149 -1.32 0.65 -9.89
CA SER A 149 -2.20 -0.18 -10.70
C SER A 149 -3.31 0.68 -11.29
N VAL A 150 -3.21 0.96 -12.58
CA VAL A 150 -4.19 1.75 -13.32
C VAL A 150 -5.25 0.82 -13.91
N GLN A 151 -6.48 0.97 -13.44
CA GLN A 151 -7.63 0.19 -13.88
C GLN A 151 -8.19 0.76 -15.19
N PRO A 152 -8.72 -0.08 -16.11
CA PRO A 152 -9.31 0.36 -17.37
C PRO A 152 -10.72 0.94 -17.18
N THR A 153 -10.83 1.92 -16.26
CA THR A 153 -12.08 2.54 -15.84
C THR A 153 -11.92 4.04 -15.74
N ILE A 154 -12.87 4.79 -16.23
CA ILE A 154 -13.00 6.24 -16.04
C ILE A 154 -14.14 6.49 -15.04
N LEU A 155 -13.84 7.18 -13.94
CA LEU A 155 -14.80 7.44 -12.87
C LEU A 155 -15.42 8.85 -12.95
N GLY A 156 -14.69 9.82 -13.50
CA GLY A 156 -15.13 11.21 -13.67
C GLY A 156 -15.08 12.06 -12.41
N SER A 157 -15.18 11.44 -11.23
CA SER A 157 -15.11 12.12 -9.93
C SER A 157 -14.70 11.15 -8.83
N GLY A 158 -14.23 11.64 -7.70
CA GLY A 158 -13.81 10.82 -6.57
C GLY A 158 -12.63 11.41 -5.80
N LEU A 159 -11.86 10.56 -5.14
CA LEU A 159 -10.64 10.93 -4.42
C LEU A 159 -9.42 10.84 -5.36
N PRO A 160 -8.90 11.96 -5.88
CA PRO A 160 -7.72 11.91 -6.75
C PRO A 160 -6.47 11.56 -5.93
N LEU A 161 -5.61 10.69 -6.49
CA LEU A 161 -4.41 10.20 -5.78
C LEU A 161 -3.47 11.36 -5.41
N PHE A 162 -3.12 12.20 -6.37
CA PHE A 162 -2.12 13.25 -6.20
C PHE A 162 -2.71 14.64 -5.96
N LYS A 163 -3.84 14.71 -5.26
CA LYS A 163 -4.42 16.00 -4.85
C LYS A 163 -3.48 16.72 -3.88
N ASN A 164 -3.27 18.02 -4.13
CA ASN A 164 -2.47 18.91 -3.24
C ASN A 164 -0.98 18.56 -3.15
N VAL A 165 -0.40 17.86 -4.11
CA VAL A 165 1.06 17.80 -4.26
C VAL A 165 1.55 19.20 -4.66
N LYS A 166 2.43 19.80 -3.83
CA LYS A 166 2.85 21.20 -3.99
C LYS A 166 3.91 21.36 -5.08
N ASP A 167 4.90 20.48 -5.08
CA ASP A 167 6.04 20.55 -5.97
C ASP A 167 5.99 19.46 -7.03
N ARG A 168 6.53 19.75 -8.21
CA ARG A 168 6.68 18.74 -9.25
C ARG A 168 7.63 17.64 -8.77
N VAL A 169 7.20 16.40 -8.88
CA VAL A 169 8.01 15.20 -8.67
C VAL A 169 8.21 14.53 -10.02
N ASN A 170 9.44 14.45 -10.49
CA ASN A 170 9.77 13.72 -11.70
C ASN A 170 10.00 12.25 -11.36
N LEU A 171 9.41 11.37 -12.16
CA LEU A 171 9.48 9.93 -11.99
C LEU A 171 10.13 9.30 -13.22
N LYS A 172 10.98 8.30 -12.98
CA LYS A 172 11.53 7.45 -14.01
C LYS A 172 10.76 6.13 -14.03
N LEU A 173 10.26 5.74 -15.19
CA LEU A 173 9.62 4.44 -15.38
C LEU A 173 10.68 3.34 -15.28
N LEU A 174 10.45 2.35 -14.45
CA LEU A 174 11.29 1.17 -14.28
C LEU A 174 10.80 0.01 -15.17
N LYS A 175 9.52 -0.29 -15.08
CA LYS A 175 8.83 -1.33 -15.85
C LYS A 175 7.31 -1.14 -15.80
N THR A 176 6.62 -1.91 -16.64
CA THR A 176 5.16 -2.09 -16.59
C THR A 176 4.82 -3.57 -16.49
N LYS A 177 3.65 -3.89 -15.97
CA LYS A 177 3.04 -5.23 -16.04
C LYS A 177 1.57 -5.04 -16.41
N THR A 178 1.10 -5.72 -17.45
CA THR A 178 -0.31 -5.77 -17.83
C THR A 178 -0.94 -7.03 -17.26
N PHE A 179 -2.17 -6.92 -16.77
CA PHE A 179 -2.97 -8.02 -16.22
C PHE A 179 -4.09 -8.41 -17.18
N GLY A 180 -4.57 -9.65 -17.07
CA GLY A 180 -5.64 -10.19 -17.91
C GLY A 180 -6.94 -9.38 -17.85
N CYS A 181 -7.26 -8.75 -16.72
CA CYS A 181 -8.40 -7.84 -16.56
C CYS A 181 -8.23 -6.48 -17.26
N GLY A 182 -7.10 -6.22 -17.94
CA GLY A 182 -6.79 -4.97 -18.62
C GLY A 182 -6.15 -3.88 -17.74
N ALA A 183 -5.95 -4.13 -16.45
CA ALA A 183 -5.20 -3.21 -15.59
C ALA A 183 -3.72 -3.20 -15.97
N VAL A 184 -3.06 -2.04 -15.77
CA VAL A 184 -1.63 -1.87 -16.00
C VAL A 184 -0.96 -1.38 -14.73
N MET A 185 0.00 -2.14 -14.23
CA MET A 185 0.87 -1.73 -13.14
C MET A 185 2.06 -0.96 -13.68
N PHE A 186 2.23 0.26 -13.22
CA PHE A 186 3.40 1.10 -13.47
C PHE A 186 4.33 1.10 -12.27
N TYR A 187 5.60 0.82 -12.50
CA TYR A 187 6.66 0.89 -11.51
C TYR A 187 7.53 2.10 -11.80
N HIS A 188 7.59 3.04 -10.87
CA HIS A 188 8.38 4.26 -11.02
C HIS A 188 9.29 4.47 -9.82
N GLU A 189 10.43 5.11 -10.04
CA GLU A 189 11.25 5.67 -8.97
C GLU A 189 11.31 7.20 -9.09
N PRO A 190 11.35 7.95 -7.95
CA PRO A 190 11.59 9.38 -8.02
C PRO A 190 13.00 9.65 -8.56
N THR A 191 13.09 10.57 -9.53
CA THR A 191 14.40 11.09 -9.93
C THR A 191 14.86 12.08 -8.88
N LYS A 192 16.00 11.80 -8.24
CA LYS A 192 16.61 12.72 -7.28
C LYS A 192 16.90 14.06 -7.98
N LYS A 193 16.55 15.15 -7.31
CA LYS A 193 16.93 16.52 -7.73
C LYS A 193 18.43 16.68 -7.66
#